data_e8c2e598fc4dce805c6eecc88ceee7a9
#
_entry.id   e8c2e598fc4dce805c6eecc88ceee7a9
#
_cell.length_a   1.000
_cell.length_b   1.000
_cell.length_c   1.000
_cell.angle_alpha   90.00
_cell.angle_beta   90.00
_cell.angle_gamma   90.00
#
_symmetry.space_group_name_H-M   'P 1'
#
loop_
_entity.id
_entity.type
_entity.pdbx_description
1 polymer ?
#
loop_
_entity_poly.entity_id
_entity_poly.type
_entity_poly.pdbx_seq_one_letter_code
_entity_poly.pdbx_strand_id
1 'polypeptide(L)'
;MGVKNIIQRLFAKEKKIVICGLDNAGKSTLVSFLQSGTFVKHTPTMGKELSKLEVQGIPINLMDMGGQKDFRDLWLGELSNASCVIFMIDAHAQERFSEAKDELWKLSSVFKKKPIIILTNKNDLVPVASMGDIIKALDLHKIDSFEIIPISCKTGYGIVQAFTKIYYKLTGKHLTNAVTPKALTVFDRGGVPLTSSSNQDILHGGLFAAITQYAKESFNSELNQIRLEGNIILFKRTSHLMGSIVLREEDSDKIKEAEIGLGELLAHLENMCPELEQEQLDAEKIEYLVQQYSSNLMD
;
A
#
# COMPACT_ATOMS: atom_id res chain seq x y z
N MET A 1 -27.33 -6.43 -5.01
CA MET A 1 -26.88 -6.07 -3.63
C MET A 1 -27.97 -6.46 -2.65
N GLY A 2 -27.67 -7.35 -1.69
CA GLY A 2 -28.69 -7.81 -0.72
C GLY A 2 -28.96 -6.74 0.34
N VAL A 3 -30.23 -6.68 0.81
CA VAL A 3 -30.70 -5.76 1.85
C VAL A 3 -29.79 -5.78 3.10
N LYS A 4 -29.19 -6.93 3.43
CA LYS A 4 -28.25 -7.10 4.54
C LYS A 4 -26.98 -6.24 4.40
N ASN A 5 -26.45 -6.08 3.17
CA ASN A 5 -25.29 -5.21 2.90
C ASN A 5 -25.66 -3.72 3.00
N ILE A 6 -26.86 -3.34 2.62
CA ILE A 6 -27.34 -1.96 2.74
C ILE A 6 -27.52 -1.59 4.21
N ILE A 7 -28.10 -2.50 5.02
CA ILE A 7 -28.28 -2.30 6.46
C ILE A 7 -26.92 -2.21 7.15
N GLN A 8 -25.95 -3.07 6.82
CA GLN A 8 -24.60 -3.00 7.39
C GLN A 8 -23.88 -1.69 7.04
N ARG A 9 -24.04 -1.16 5.83
CA ARG A 9 -23.48 0.14 5.41
C ARG A 9 -24.11 1.31 6.17
N LEU A 10 -25.43 1.31 6.38
CA LEU A 10 -26.14 2.37 7.10
C LEU A 10 -25.77 2.46 8.59
N PHE A 11 -25.32 1.35 9.19
CA PHE A 11 -24.92 1.29 10.60
C PHE A 11 -23.41 1.18 10.81
N ALA A 12 -22.61 1.14 9.75
CA ALA A 12 -21.15 1.15 9.86
C ALA A 12 -20.69 2.52 10.37
N LYS A 13 -20.17 2.55 11.60
CA LYS A 13 -19.63 3.76 12.18
C LYS A 13 -18.39 4.20 11.40
N GLU A 14 -18.43 5.41 10.85
CA GLU A 14 -17.31 6.02 10.14
C GLU A 14 -16.04 6.01 10.99
N LYS A 15 -14.93 5.63 10.39
CA LYS A 15 -13.62 5.59 11.04
C LYS A 15 -12.76 6.74 10.53
N LYS A 16 -12.12 7.44 11.44
CA LYS A 16 -11.21 8.53 11.10
C LYS A 16 -9.77 8.15 11.40
N ILE A 17 -8.92 8.14 10.38
CA ILE A 17 -7.48 8.00 10.50
C ILE A 17 -6.86 9.37 10.32
N VAL A 18 -6.03 9.80 11.26
CA VAL A 18 -5.25 11.03 11.13
C VAL A 18 -3.81 10.65 10.83
N ILE A 19 -3.29 11.20 9.74
CA ILE A 19 -1.92 10.97 9.28
C ILE A 19 -1.12 12.25 9.54
N CYS A 20 -0.15 12.17 10.43
CA CYS A 20 0.75 13.26 10.79
C CYS A 20 2.21 12.83 10.65
N GLY A 21 3.13 13.75 10.84
CA GLY A 21 4.57 13.58 10.63
C GLY A 21 5.16 14.79 9.92
N LEU A 22 6.48 14.89 9.89
CA LEU A 22 7.17 16.04 9.30
C LEU A 22 6.81 16.23 7.81
N ASP A 23 7.10 17.39 7.28
CA ASP A 23 7.05 17.63 5.84
C ASP A 23 7.98 16.66 5.10
N ASN A 24 7.63 16.35 3.86
CA ASN A 24 8.34 15.40 3.01
C ASN A 24 8.41 13.93 3.54
N ALA A 25 7.69 13.58 4.61
CA ALA A 25 7.62 12.18 5.07
C ALA A 25 6.81 11.26 4.12
N GLY A 26 6.03 11.83 3.20
CA GLY A 26 5.26 11.09 2.20
C GLY A 26 3.78 10.83 2.56
N LYS A 27 3.20 11.63 3.46
CA LYS A 27 1.82 11.49 3.93
C LYS A 27 0.80 11.57 2.79
N SER A 28 0.82 12.64 2.00
CA SER A 28 -0.07 12.84 0.85
C SER A 28 0.15 11.78 -0.23
N THR A 29 1.38 11.31 -0.39
CA THR A 29 1.72 10.20 -1.29
C THR A 29 1.07 8.89 -0.83
N LEU A 30 1.07 8.61 0.48
CA LEU A 30 0.38 7.44 1.05
C LEU A 30 -1.14 7.52 0.78
N VAL A 31 -1.74 8.67 1.03
CA VAL A 31 -3.18 8.88 0.79
C VAL A 31 -3.54 8.63 -0.67
N SER A 32 -2.79 9.21 -1.60
CA SER A 32 -3.00 9.00 -3.03
C SER A 32 -2.75 7.56 -3.45
N PHE A 33 -1.73 6.91 -2.89
CA PHE A 33 -1.49 5.50 -3.16
C PHE A 33 -2.66 4.63 -2.72
N LEU A 34 -3.23 4.88 -1.55
CA LEU A 34 -4.41 4.16 -1.05
C LEU A 34 -5.67 4.41 -1.90
N GLN A 35 -5.76 5.57 -2.56
CA GLN A 35 -6.89 5.90 -3.43
C GLN A 35 -6.76 5.35 -4.85
N SER A 36 -5.56 5.39 -5.42
CA SER A 36 -5.32 5.11 -6.85
C SER A 36 -4.49 3.86 -7.12
N GLY A 37 -3.82 3.31 -6.09
CA GLY A 37 -2.86 2.22 -6.25
C GLY A 37 -1.56 2.61 -6.95
N THR A 38 -1.32 3.92 -7.16
CA THR A 38 -0.14 4.42 -7.89
C THR A 38 0.59 5.54 -7.14
N PHE A 39 1.88 5.65 -7.40
CA PHE A 39 2.69 6.74 -6.87
C PHE A 39 2.35 8.06 -7.58
N VAL A 40 2.02 9.08 -6.78
CA VAL A 40 1.84 10.45 -7.25
C VAL A 40 2.73 11.37 -6.43
N LYS A 41 3.53 12.21 -7.10
CA LYS A 41 4.33 13.22 -6.42
C LYS A 41 3.44 14.41 -6.06
N HIS A 42 3.46 14.81 -4.80
CA HIS A 42 2.66 15.91 -4.27
C HIS A 42 3.49 17.16 -3.94
N THR A 43 2.85 18.31 -4.05
CA THR A 43 3.30 19.53 -3.40
C THR A 43 2.97 19.46 -1.90
N PRO A 44 3.66 20.23 -1.03
CA PRO A 44 3.37 20.24 0.40
C PRO A 44 1.91 20.60 0.69
N THR A 45 1.25 19.80 1.54
CA THR A 45 -0.12 20.04 1.97
C THR A 45 -0.20 21.29 2.85
N MET A 46 -1.08 22.21 2.48
CA MET A 46 -1.34 23.44 3.23
C MET A 46 -2.48 23.20 4.23
N GLY A 47 -2.14 23.08 5.52
CA GLY A 47 -3.10 22.84 6.58
C GLY A 47 -3.52 21.37 6.70
N LYS A 48 -4.71 21.01 6.22
CA LYS A 48 -5.24 19.65 6.27
C LYS A 48 -6.09 19.31 5.05
N GLU A 49 -6.09 18.04 4.66
CA GLU A 49 -6.89 17.53 3.55
C GLU A 49 -7.62 16.25 3.95
N LEU A 50 -8.90 16.14 3.60
CA LEU A 50 -9.74 14.98 3.89
C LEU A 50 -9.96 14.15 2.64
N SER A 51 -9.55 12.89 2.70
CA SER A 51 -9.80 11.88 1.66
C SER A 51 -10.71 10.79 2.21
N LYS A 52 -11.58 10.24 1.36
CA LYS A 52 -12.53 9.19 1.75
C LYS A 52 -12.21 7.90 1.02
N LEU A 53 -12.20 6.81 1.77
CA LEU A 53 -12.11 5.44 1.27
C LEU A 53 -13.30 4.64 1.80
N GLU A 54 -13.67 3.59 1.09
CA GLU A 54 -14.59 2.57 1.59
C GLU A 54 -13.91 1.20 1.49
N VAL A 55 -13.78 0.51 2.61
CA VAL A 55 -13.14 -0.81 2.67
C VAL A 55 -14.09 -1.79 3.33
N GLN A 56 -14.47 -2.82 2.59
CA GLN A 56 -15.44 -3.84 3.03
C GLN A 56 -16.71 -3.24 3.64
N GLY A 57 -17.23 -2.19 3.03
CA GLY A 57 -18.45 -1.49 3.47
C GLY A 57 -18.25 -0.57 4.67
N ILE A 58 -17.03 -0.36 5.16
CA ILE A 58 -16.71 0.56 6.24
C ILE A 58 -16.15 1.87 5.66
N PRO A 59 -16.81 3.02 5.89
CA PRO A 59 -16.28 4.29 5.46
C PRO A 59 -15.08 4.70 6.32
N ILE A 60 -13.97 5.01 5.68
CA ILE A 60 -12.71 5.45 6.30
C ILE A 60 -12.38 6.85 5.81
N ASN A 61 -12.27 7.77 6.72
CA ASN A 61 -11.79 9.13 6.45
C ASN A 61 -10.30 9.21 6.75
N LEU A 62 -9.51 9.52 5.74
CA LEU A 62 -8.08 9.79 5.85
C LEU A 62 -7.88 11.31 5.95
N MET A 63 -7.39 11.79 7.08
CA MET A 63 -7.04 13.19 7.30
C MET A 63 -5.54 13.35 7.14
N ASP A 64 -5.11 13.89 6.00
CA ASP A 64 -3.72 14.25 5.74
C ASP A 64 -3.41 15.61 6.39
N MET A 65 -2.42 15.63 7.28
CA MET A 65 -2.03 16.82 8.02
C MET A 65 -0.76 17.41 7.45
N GLY A 66 -0.74 18.74 7.22
CA GLY A 66 0.45 19.46 6.81
C GLY A 66 1.61 19.24 7.78
N GLY A 67 2.79 18.90 7.24
CA GLY A 67 3.99 18.60 8.04
C GLY A 67 4.90 19.81 8.30
N GLN A 68 4.65 20.95 7.65
CA GLN A 68 5.39 22.20 7.89
C GLN A 68 5.10 22.73 9.29
N LYS A 69 6.06 23.45 9.89
CA LYS A 69 5.98 23.92 11.28
C LYS A 69 4.69 24.70 11.57
N ASP A 70 4.26 25.55 10.66
CA ASP A 70 3.09 26.41 10.82
C ASP A 70 1.76 25.65 10.90
N PHE A 71 1.72 24.38 10.50
CA PHE A 71 0.49 23.57 10.49
C PHE A 71 0.47 22.46 11.57
N ARG A 72 1.58 22.27 12.30
CA ARG A 72 1.66 21.16 13.29
C ARG A 72 0.76 21.35 14.51
N ASP A 73 0.47 22.58 14.87
CA ASP A 73 -0.45 22.90 15.97
C ASP A 73 -1.89 22.42 15.70
N LEU A 74 -2.25 22.23 14.41
CA LEU A 74 -3.54 21.69 14.02
C LEU A 74 -3.68 20.19 14.33
N TRP A 75 -2.58 19.47 14.52
CA TRP A 75 -2.60 18.02 14.73
C TRP A 75 -3.40 17.63 15.96
N LEU A 76 -3.18 18.28 17.10
CA LEU A 76 -3.85 17.95 18.37
C LEU A 76 -5.38 18.06 18.27
N GLY A 77 -5.90 19.06 17.57
CA GLY A 77 -7.33 19.25 17.36
C GLY A 77 -7.97 18.09 16.58
N GLU A 78 -7.30 17.63 15.52
CA GLU A 78 -7.82 16.52 14.69
C GLU A 78 -7.64 15.15 15.35
N LEU A 79 -6.57 14.98 16.13
CA LEU A 79 -6.26 13.73 16.82
C LEU A 79 -7.29 13.40 17.92
N SER A 80 -7.93 14.38 18.53
CA SER A 80 -8.97 14.16 19.55
C SER A 80 -10.09 13.25 19.05
N ASN A 81 -10.48 13.39 17.80
CA ASN A 81 -11.56 12.65 17.14
C ASN A 81 -11.08 11.48 16.27
N ALA A 82 -9.77 11.21 16.24
CA ALA A 82 -9.23 10.10 15.46
C ALA A 82 -9.63 8.73 16.04
N SER A 83 -9.89 7.76 15.19
CA SER A 83 -10.03 6.35 15.56
C SER A 83 -8.66 5.65 15.61
N CYS A 84 -7.70 6.11 14.79
CA CYS A 84 -6.32 5.66 14.75
C CYS A 84 -5.42 6.82 14.34
N VAL A 85 -4.19 6.81 14.83
CA VAL A 85 -3.15 7.80 14.48
C VAL A 85 -2.04 7.11 13.71
N ILE A 86 -1.68 7.66 12.57
CA ILE A 86 -0.50 7.28 11.81
C ILE A 86 0.53 8.41 11.95
N PHE A 87 1.72 8.08 12.44
CA PHE A 87 2.86 9.00 12.42
C PHE A 87 3.86 8.52 11.37
N MET A 88 4.07 9.33 10.35
CA MET A 88 4.98 8.99 9.26
C MET A 88 6.35 9.61 9.43
N ILE A 89 7.37 8.80 9.18
CA ILE A 89 8.79 9.15 9.29
C ILE A 89 9.47 8.85 7.96
N ASP A 90 10.31 9.77 7.50
CA ASP A 90 11.25 9.53 6.42
C ASP A 90 12.45 8.74 6.97
N ALA A 91 12.53 7.44 6.68
CA ALA A 91 13.58 6.57 7.21
C ALA A 91 14.97 6.86 6.61
N HIS A 92 15.04 7.61 5.51
CA HIS A 92 16.29 8.03 4.88
C HIS A 92 16.85 9.33 5.50
N ALA A 93 15.98 10.23 6.00
CA ALA A 93 16.37 11.54 6.56
C ALA A 93 16.70 11.45 8.06
N GLN A 94 17.79 10.73 8.42
CA GLN A 94 18.15 10.45 9.80
C GLN A 94 18.47 11.72 10.61
N GLU A 95 18.97 12.76 9.96
CA GLU A 95 19.26 14.07 10.55
C GLU A 95 18.01 14.77 11.10
N ARG A 96 16.82 14.35 10.65
CA ARG A 96 15.52 14.89 11.09
C ARG A 96 14.86 14.10 12.21
N PHE A 97 15.46 13.01 12.68
CA PHE A 97 14.85 12.17 13.71
C PHE A 97 14.65 12.90 15.04
N SER A 98 15.56 13.82 15.42
CA SER A 98 15.37 14.64 16.61
C SER A 98 14.13 15.54 16.49
N GLU A 99 13.95 16.19 15.33
CA GLU A 99 12.75 17.00 15.05
C GLU A 99 11.48 16.13 15.07
N ALA A 100 11.53 14.97 14.43
CA ALA A 100 10.40 14.03 14.41
C ALA A 100 10.04 13.53 15.81
N LYS A 101 11.04 13.25 16.66
CA LYS A 101 10.86 12.89 18.06
C LYS A 101 10.12 13.99 18.81
N ASP A 102 10.60 15.23 18.75
CA ASP A 102 10.02 16.34 19.49
C ASP A 102 8.54 16.53 19.11
N GLU A 103 8.20 16.44 17.82
CA GLU A 103 6.82 16.54 17.36
C GLU A 103 5.96 15.34 17.79
N LEU A 104 6.51 14.13 17.71
CA LEU A 104 5.82 12.93 18.17
C LEU A 104 5.46 13.03 19.65
N TRP A 105 6.40 13.45 20.50
CA TRP A 105 6.17 13.52 21.95
C TRP A 105 5.25 14.62 22.40
N LYS A 106 5.01 15.68 21.59
CA LYS A 106 3.90 16.63 21.83
C LYS A 106 2.54 15.94 21.78
N LEU A 107 2.43 14.82 21.08
CA LEU A 107 1.21 14.03 20.93
C LEU A 107 1.04 12.95 22.02
N SER A 108 1.92 12.89 23.01
CA SER A 108 1.98 11.81 24.01
C SER A 108 0.66 11.61 24.78
N SER A 109 -0.12 12.69 25.01
CA SER A 109 -1.43 12.60 25.66
C SER A 109 -2.47 11.79 24.86
N VAL A 110 -2.24 11.63 23.55
CA VAL A 110 -3.12 10.87 22.64
C VAL A 110 -2.78 9.38 22.68
N PHE A 111 -1.49 9.01 22.82
CA PHE A 111 -1.02 7.63 22.75
C PHE A 111 -1.65 6.69 23.77
N LYS A 112 -1.96 7.20 24.96
CA LYS A 112 -2.60 6.42 26.04
C LYS A 112 -4.06 6.04 25.72
N LYS A 113 -4.67 6.65 24.72
CA LYS A 113 -6.11 6.53 24.45
C LYS A 113 -6.43 5.95 23.09
N LYS A 114 -5.47 5.93 22.18
CA LYS A 114 -5.70 5.58 20.77
C LYS A 114 -4.58 4.74 20.19
N PRO A 115 -4.90 3.79 19.27
CA PRO A 115 -3.88 3.07 18.55
C PRO A 115 -2.98 4.04 17.77
N ILE A 116 -1.66 3.90 17.94
CA ILE A 116 -0.66 4.61 17.14
C ILE A 116 0.11 3.64 16.28
N ILE A 117 0.31 4.01 15.02
CA ILE A 117 1.09 3.26 14.05
C ILE A 117 2.16 4.18 13.49
N ILE A 118 3.40 3.76 13.61
CA ILE A 118 4.56 4.45 13.05
C ILE A 118 4.86 3.84 11.69
N LEU A 119 4.74 4.63 10.62
CA LEU A 119 5.13 4.20 9.28
C LEU A 119 6.48 4.80 8.94
N THR A 120 7.48 3.95 8.75
CA THR A 120 8.81 4.38 8.30
C THR A 120 8.86 4.29 6.78
N ASN A 121 8.75 5.44 6.12
CA ASN A 121 8.65 5.54 4.65
C ASN A 121 10.01 5.72 3.99
N LYS A 122 10.03 5.58 2.68
CA LYS A 122 11.19 5.69 1.77
C LYS A 122 12.22 4.56 1.98
N ASN A 123 11.75 3.37 2.32
CA ASN A 123 12.62 2.20 2.43
C ASN A 123 13.21 1.71 1.08
N ASP A 124 12.87 2.38 -0.01
CA ASP A 124 13.47 2.21 -1.34
C ASP A 124 14.78 3.01 -1.52
N LEU A 125 15.15 3.87 -0.57
CA LEU A 125 16.36 4.69 -0.63
C LEU A 125 17.49 4.08 0.23
N VAL A 126 18.73 4.33 -0.17
CA VAL A 126 19.94 3.88 0.56
C VAL A 126 20.82 5.09 0.87
N PRO A 127 21.34 5.23 2.11
CA PRO A 127 21.12 4.38 3.28
C PRO A 127 19.74 4.61 3.93
N VAL A 128 19.16 3.56 4.49
CA VAL A 128 17.94 3.65 5.30
C VAL A 128 18.23 3.26 6.74
N ALA A 129 17.63 3.96 7.70
CA ALA A 129 17.78 3.64 9.10
C ALA A 129 17.10 2.32 9.44
N SER A 130 17.74 1.49 10.28
CA SER A 130 17.10 0.29 10.80
C SER A 130 15.92 0.62 11.71
N MET A 131 14.96 -0.30 11.84
CA MET A 131 13.85 -0.12 12.81
C MET A 131 14.38 0.08 14.24
N GLY A 132 15.46 -0.62 14.61
CA GLY A 132 16.08 -0.48 15.94
C GLY A 132 16.63 0.92 16.19
N ASP A 133 17.27 1.53 15.18
CA ASP A 133 17.79 2.90 15.27
C ASP A 133 16.66 3.92 15.37
N ILE A 134 15.58 3.73 14.61
CA ILE A 134 14.40 4.60 14.67
C ILE A 134 13.72 4.50 16.04
N ILE A 135 13.56 3.29 16.59
CA ILE A 135 12.98 3.08 17.94
C ILE A 135 13.80 3.82 18.99
N LYS A 136 15.14 3.75 18.92
CA LYS A 136 16.03 4.47 19.85
C LYS A 136 15.96 5.97 19.64
N ALA A 137 16.08 6.43 18.40
CA ALA A 137 16.14 7.86 18.07
C ALA A 137 14.87 8.60 18.50
N LEU A 138 13.70 7.96 18.38
CA LEU A 138 12.41 8.54 18.75
C LEU A 138 11.94 8.16 20.15
N ASP A 139 12.70 7.42 20.93
CA ASP A 139 12.33 6.91 22.27
C ASP A 139 11.00 6.11 22.25
N LEU A 140 10.72 5.36 21.19
CA LEU A 140 9.44 4.65 21.03
C LEU A 140 9.24 3.57 22.12
N HIS A 141 10.32 3.06 22.71
CA HIS A 141 10.25 2.11 23.83
C HIS A 141 9.53 2.66 25.08
N LYS A 142 9.28 3.98 25.15
CA LYS A 142 8.50 4.63 26.22
C LYS A 142 6.99 4.68 25.92
N ILE A 143 6.57 4.23 24.75
CA ILE A 143 5.15 4.14 24.37
C ILE A 143 4.67 2.73 24.68
N ASP A 144 3.63 2.60 25.51
CA ASP A 144 3.13 1.30 25.99
C ASP A 144 2.69 0.37 24.86
N SER A 145 2.12 0.91 23.79
CA SER A 145 1.66 0.12 22.63
C SER A 145 1.75 0.93 21.34
N PHE A 146 2.58 0.47 20.43
CA PHE A 146 2.69 1.00 19.08
C PHE A 146 2.99 -0.13 18.09
N GLU A 147 2.73 0.11 16.83
CA GLU A 147 3.21 -0.69 15.71
C GLU A 147 4.20 0.14 14.92
N ILE A 148 5.29 -0.47 14.44
CA ILE A 148 6.20 0.16 13.50
C ILE A 148 6.29 -0.70 12.25
N ILE A 149 6.07 -0.08 11.08
CA ILE A 149 5.98 -0.80 9.81
C ILE A 149 6.78 -0.06 8.75
N PRO A 150 7.78 -0.71 8.15
CA PRO A 150 8.53 -0.15 7.04
C PRO A 150 7.68 -0.17 5.76
N ILE A 151 7.66 0.96 5.07
CA ILE A 151 6.93 1.11 3.80
C ILE A 151 7.74 1.89 2.78
N SER A 152 7.35 1.79 1.52
CA SER A 152 7.72 2.74 0.48
C SER A 152 6.48 3.14 -0.31
N CYS A 153 6.08 4.39 -0.18
CA CYS A 153 4.98 4.92 -0.99
C CYS A 153 5.35 5.07 -2.48
N LYS A 154 6.63 4.97 -2.84
CA LYS A 154 7.08 5.00 -4.23
C LYS A 154 6.90 3.64 -4.90
N THR A 155 7.27 2.56 -4.21
CA THR A 155 7.25 1.20 -4.75
C THR A 155 6.01 0.41 -4.35
N GLY A 156 5.25 0.83 -3.33
CA GLY A 156 4.14 0.10 -2.73
C GLY A 156 4.55 -0.87 -1.62
N TYR A 157 5.86 -1.06 -1.40
CA TYR A 157 6.36 -1.99 -0.39
C TYR A 157 5.74 -1.72 1.00
N GLY A 158 5.23 -2.77 1.63
CA GLY A 158 4.69 -2.76 3.00
C GLY A 158 3.35 -2.04 3.18
N ILE A 159 2.77 -1.44 2.14
CA ILE A 159 1.52 -0.65 2.26
C ILE A 159 0.31 -1.53 2.58
N VAL A 160 0.15 -2.69 1.93
CA VAL A 160 -0.97 -3.60 2.24
C VAL A 160 -0.83 -4.14 3.66
N GLN A 161 0.38 -4.55 4.06
CA GLN A 161 0.64 -4.99 5.43
C GLN A 161 0.27 -3.90 6.45
N ALA A 162 0.70 -2.67 6.20
CA ALA A 162 0.36 -1.53 7.06
C ALA A 162 -1.15 -1.32 7.13
N PHE A 163 -1.84 -1.34 5.97
CA PHE A 163 -3.26 -1.10 5.90
C PHE A 163 -4.08 -2.22 6.55
N THR A 164 -3.67 -3.48 6.38
CA THR A 164 -4.29 -4.64 7.05
C THR A 164 -4.22 -4.51 8.57
N LYS A 165 -3.06 -4.13 9.11
CA LYS A 165 -2.91 -3.88 10.55
C LYS A 165 -3.74 -2.68 11.04
N ILE A 166 -3.77 -1.60 10.27
CA ILE A 166 -4.60 -0.42 10.55
C ILE A 166 -6.08 -0.83 10.58
N TYR A 167 -6.54 -1.57 9.58
CA TYR A 167 -7.92 -2.03 9.48
C TYR A 167 -8.31 -2.91 10.68
N TYR A 168 -7.45 -3.85 11.05
CA TYR A 168 -7.66 -4.68 12.23
C TYR A 168 -7.78 -3.85 13.52
N LYS A 169 -6.87 -2.88 13.74
CA LYS A 169 -6.93 -1.99 14.91
C LYS A 169 -8.18 -1.12 14.94
N LEU A 170 -8.70 -0.74 13.78
CA LEU A 170 -9.91 0.08 13.67
C LEU A 170 -11.19 -0.70 13.88
N THR A 171 -11.24 -1.94 13.46
CA THR A 171 -12.49 -2.69 13.33
C THR A 171 -12.56 -3.92 14.22
N GLY A 172 -11.42 -4.40 14.71
CA GLY A 172 -11.28 -5.70 15.38
C GLY A 172 -11.47 -6.90 14.43
N LYS A 173 -11.56 -6.64 13.11
CA LYS A 173 -11.75 -7.68 12.10
C LYS A 173 -10.51 -7.75 11.24
N HIS A 174 -10.12 -8.95 10.88
CA HIS A 174 -9.15 -9.11 9.80
C HIS A 174 -9.81 -8.68 8.48
N LEU A 175 -9.04 -8.05 7.62
CA LEU A 175 -9.44 -7.95 6.22
C LEU A 175 -9.67 -9.38 5.78
N THR A 176 -10.91 -9.73 5.48
CA THR A 176 -11.20 -11.04 4.92
C THR A 176 -10.70 -11.02 3.50
N ASN A 177 -9.43 -11.35 3.43
CA ASN A 177 -8.78 -11.25 2.18
C ASN A 177 -9.03 -12.31 1.35
N ALA A 178 -9.27 -12.98 1.17
CA ALA A 178 -8.92 -13.90 0.13
C ALA A 178 -9.68 -13.56 -1.15
N VAL A 179 -9.17 -12.55 -1.84
CA VAL A 179 -9.11 -12.73 -3.28
C VAL A 179 -8.21 -13.94 -3.49
N THR A 180 -8.79 -15.13 -3.50
CA THR A 180 -8.06 -16.31 -3.99
C THR A 180 -8.09 -16.18 -5.50
N PRO A 181 -7.04 -15.64 -6.13
CA PRO A 181 -7.04 -15.50 -7.57
C PRO A 181 -7.11 -16.88 -8.20
N LYS A 182 -7.83 -17.01 -9.29
CA LYS A 182 -7.77 -18.25 -10.11
C LYS A 182 -6.37 -18.47 -10.66
N ALA A 183 -5.67 -17.40 -10.95
CA ALA A 183 -4.29 -17.41 -11.38
C ALA A 183 -3.61 -16.09 -11.02
N LEU A 184 -2.34 -16.18 -10.66
CA LEU A 184 -1.43 -15.07 -10.46
C LEU A 184 -0.17 -15.40 -11.26
N THR A 185 0.20 -14.53 -12.20
CA THR A 185 1.36 -14.75 -13.04
C THR A 185 2.20 -13.50 -13.13
N VAL A 186 3.49 -13.64 -12.98
CA VAL A 186 4.48 -12.58 -13.18
C VAL A 186 5.24 -12.86 -14.46
N PHE A 187 5.42 -11.83 -15.26
CA PHE A 187 6.10 -11.87 -16.54
C PHE A 187 7.25 -10.86 -16.55
N ASP A 188 8.23 -11.11 -17.39
CA ASP A 188 9.20 -10.09 -17.75
C ASP A 188 8.55 -8.97 -18.59
N ARG A 189 9.32 -7.97 -18.96
CA ARG A 189 8.86 -6.84 -19.77
C ARG A 189 8.36 -7.25 -21.16
N GLY A 190 8.86 -8.35 -21.71
CA GLY A 190 8.48 -8.92 -23.00
C GLY A 190 7.25 -9.82 -22.95
N GLY A 191 6.75 -10.14 -21.75
CA GLY A 191 5.62 -11.03 -21.55
C GLY A 191 6.01 -12.51 -21.41
N VAL A 192 7.28 -12.81 -21.16
CA VAL A 192 7.73 -14.17 -20.84
C VAL A 192 7.42 -14.45 -19.36
N PRO A 193 6.69 -15.53 -19.04
CA PRO A 193 6.34 -15.85 -17.65
C PRO A 193 7.60 -16.23 -16.85
N LEU A 194 7.69 -15.63 -15.65
CA LEU A 194 8.78 -15.83 -14.69
C LEU A 194 8.37 -16.74 -13.53
N THR A 195 7.08 -17.06 -13.41
CA THR A 195 6.57 -18.00 -12.42
C THR A 195 6.19 -19.30 -13.08
N SER A 196 6.31 -20.43 -12.35
CA SER A 196 5.97 -21.75 -12.90
C SER A 196 4.50 -21.78 -13.28
N SER A 197 4.29 -21.93 -14.52
CA SER A 197 3.00 -21.77 -15.11
C SER A 197 2.78 -22.91 -16.11
N SER A 198 1.54 -23.16 -16.40
CA SER A 198 1.16 -24.09 -17.47
C SER A 198 1.59 -23.51 -18.84
N ASN A 199 1.71 -24.36 -19.86
CA ASN A 199 1.94 -23.91 -21.24
C ASN A 199 0.92 -22.85 -21.72
N GLN A 200 -0.24 -22.75 -21.06
CA GLN A 200 -1.25 -21.73 -21.33
C GLN A 200 -0.81 -20.32 -20.89
N ASP A 201 0.03 -20.22 -19.84
CA ASP A 201 0.46 -18.92 -19.33
C ASP A 201 1.47 -18.23 -20.26
N ILE A 202 2.26 -19.02 -21.01
CA ILE A 202 3.17 -18.49 -22.05
C ILE A 202 2.37 -17.80 -23.17
N LEU A 203 1.29 -18.42 -23.62
CA LEU A 203 0.38 -17.84 -24.62
C LEU A 203 -0.31 -16.57 -24.06
N HIS A 204 -0.73 -16.61 -22.80
CA HIS A 204 -1.37 -15.48 -22.14
C HIS A 204 -0.40 -14.30 -22.00
N GLY A 205 0.85 -14.53 -21.60
CA GLY A 205 1.86 -13.48 -21.41
C GLY A 205 2.14 -12.70 -22.69
N GLY A 206 2.41 -13.40 -23.78
CA GLY A 206 2.64 -12.78 -25.09
C GLY A 206 1.41 -11.99 -25.58
N LEU A 207 0.21 -12.56 -25.43
CA LEU A 207 -1.03 -11.88 -25.79
C LEU A 207 -1.24 -10.62 -24.95
N PHE A 208 -1.05 -10.71 -23.63
CA PHE A 208 -1.23 -9.57 -22.72
C PHE A 208 -0.21 -8.47 -22.99
N ALA A 209 1.06 -8.81 -23.25
CA ALA A 209 2.06 -7.84 -23.64
C ALA A 209 1.66 -7.11 -24.93
N ALA A 210 1.20 -7.84 -25.93
CA ALA A 210 0.77 -7.27 -27.20
C ALA A 210 -0.46 -6.36 -27.06
N ILE A 211 -1.49 -6.78 -26.31
CA ILE A 211 -2.71 -5.98 -26.11
C ILE A 211 -2.41 -4.72 -25.30
N THR A 212 -1.59 -4.81 -24.24
CA THR A 212 -1.22 -3.63 -23.44
C THR A 212 -0.37 -2.65 -24.24
N GLN A 213 0.51 -3.14 -25.11
CA GLN A 213 1.30 -2.31 -26.01
C GLN A 213 0.40 -1.62 -27.04
N TYR A 214 -0.52 -2.36 -27.66
CA TYR A 214 -1.51 -1.81 -28.60
C TYR A 214 -2.36 -0.72 -27.97
N ALA A 215 -2.85 -0.93 -26.75
CA ALA A 215 -3.64 0.07 -26.04
C ALA A 215 -2.84 1.35 -25.80
N LYS A 216 -1.57 1.22 -25.44
CA LYS A 216 -0.66 2.36 -25.22
C LYS A 216 -0.38 3.13 -26.50
N GLU A 217 -0.07 2.43 -27.59
CA GLU A 217 0.27 3.05 -28.88
C GLU A 217 -0.94 3.65 -29.58
N SER A 218 -2.09 2.96 -29.56
CA SER A 218 -3.27 3.36 -30.31
C SER A 218 -4.16 4.36 -29.59
N PHE A 219 -4.21 4.28 -28.24
CA PHE A 219 -5.14 5.09 -27.43
C PHE A 219 -4.42 5.98 -26.43
N ASN A 220 -3.09 5.92 -26.34
CA ASN A 220 -2.28 6.60 -25.32
C ASN A 220 -2.82 6.34 -23.89
N SER A 221 -3.27 5.12 -23.65
CA SER A 221 -3.93 4.67 -22.43
C SER A 221 -3.34 3.37 -21.94
N GLU A 222 -3.24 3.21 -20.62
CA GLU A 222 -2.82 1.95 -20.02
C GLU A 222 -4.02 1.00 -19.89
N LEU A 223 -3.84 -0.23 -20.33
CA LEU A 223 -4.82 -1.29 -20.12
C LEU A 223 -4.57 -1.94 -18.75
N ASN A 224 -5.46 -1.68 -17.80
CA ASN A 224 -5.34 -2.21 -16.44
C ASN A 224 -6.26 -3.39 -16.17
N GLN A 225 -7.28 -3.59 -17.01
CA GLN A 225 -8.30 -4.60 -16.78
C GLN A 225 -8.90 -5.11 -18.09
N ILE A 226 -9.15 -6.42 -18.17
CA ILE A 226 -9.99 -7.07 -19.19
C ILE A 226 -11.12 -7.83 -18.47
N ARG A 227 -12.33 -7.71 -18.98
CA ARG A 227 -13.46 -8.52 -18.51
C ARG A 227 -13.82 -9.56 -19.58
N LEU A 228 -13.88 -10.80 -19.14
CA LEU A 228 -14.34 -11.95 -19.90
C LEU A 228 -15.53 -12.56 -19.16
N GLU A 229 -16.30 -13.39 -19.84
CA GLU A 229 -17.42 -14.10 -19.23
C GLU A 229 -16.94 -14.91 -18.02
N GLY A 230 -17.45 -14.56 -16.84
CA GLY A 230 -17.11 -15.19 -15.57
C GLY A 230 -15.71 -14.90 -15.00
N ASN A 231 -14.90 -14.04 -15.67
CA ASN A 231 -13.56 -13.71 -15.20
C ASN A 231 -13.21 -12.23 -15.40
N ILE A 232 -12.41 -11.72 -14.48
CA ILE A 232 -11.80 -10.38 -14.56
C ILE A 232 -10.29 -10.57 -14.50
N ILE A 233 -9.58 -10.05 -15.48
CA ILE A 233 -8.12 -10.09 -15.52
C ILE A 233 -7.62 -8.69 -15.25
N LEU A 234 -6.82 -8.55 -14.20
CA LEU A 234 -6.16 -7.31 -13.83
C LEU A 234 -4.70 -7.36 -14.25
N PHE A 235 -4.18 -6.24 -14.70
CA PHE A 235 -2.80 -6.07 -15.11
C PHE A 235 -2.14 -4.94 -14.36
N LYS A 236 -0.87 -5.13 -14.03
CA LYS A 236 -0.02 -4.08 -13.50
C LYS A 236 1.35 -4.20 -14.16
N ARG A 237 1.95 -3.04 -14.48
CA ARG A 237 3.32 -2.96 -14.99
C ARG A 237 4.17 -2.11 -14.07
N THR A 238 5.43 -2.50 -14.00
CA THR A 238 6.51 -1.72 -13.40
C THR A 238 7.59 -1.45 -14.44
N SER A 239 8.76 -1.00 -14.02
CA SER A 239 9.87 -0.73 -14.95
C SER A 239 10.38 -1.99 -15.64
N HIS A 240 10.38 -3.14 -14.96
CA HIS A 240 11.01 -4.38 -15.44
C HIS A 240 10.05 -5.58 -15.48
N LEU A 241 8.93 -5.51 -14.77
CA LEU A 241 7.99 -6.62 -14.64
C LEU A 241 6.59 -6.26 -15.11
N MET A 242 5.83 -7.27 -15.45
CA MET A 242 4.38 -7.21 -15.63
C MET A 242 3.75 -8.31 -14.79
N GLY A 243 2.64 -8.02 -14.13
CA GLY A 243 1.85 -9.00 -13.40
C GLY A 243 0.42 -9.08 -13.91
N SER A 244 -0.18 -10.25 -13.80
CA SER A 244 -1.61 -10.44 -14.01
C SER A 244 -2.24 -11.24 -12.88
N ILE A 245 -3.46 -10.85 -12.51
CA ILE A 245 -4.33 -11.58 -11.58
C ILE A 245 -5.64 -11.89 -12.28
N VAL A 246 -6.06 -13.14 -12.25
CA VAL A 246 -7.36 -13.58 -12.75
C VAL A 246 -8.30 -13.78 -11.57
N LEU A 247 -9.35 -12.98 -11.50
CA LEU A 247 -10.42 -13.05 -10.51
C LEU A 247 -11.67 -13.69 -11.10
N ARG A 248 -12.55 -14.23 -10.24
CA ARG A 248 -13.91 -14.57 -10.64
C ARG A 248 -14.75 -13.30 -10.72
N GLU A 249 -15.76 -13.29 -11.56
CA GLU A 249 -16.67 -12.13 -11.67
C GLU A 249 -17.43 -11.85 -10.35
N GLU A 250 -17.68 -12.89 -9.55
CA GLU A 250 -18.26 -12.76 -8.20
C GLU A 250 -17.38 -11.98 -7.21
N ASP A 251 -16.07 -11.91 -7.45
CA ASP A 251 -15.09 -11.16 -6.65
C ASP A 251 -14.86 -9.73 -7.18
N SER A 252 -15.76 -9.21 -8.01
CA SER A 252 -15.63 -7.87 -8.61
C SER A 252 -15.60 -6.71 -7.59
N ASP A 253 -16.06 -6.92 -6.39
CA ASP A 253 -15.96 -5.98 -5.26
C ASP A 253 -14.54 -5.90 -4.68
N LYS A 254 -13.66 -6.85 -4.99
CA LYS A 254 -12.28 -6.95 -4.51
C LYS A 254 -11.22 -6.51 -5.54
N ILE A 255 -11.63 -5.93 -6.66
CA ILE A 255 -10.71 -5.50 -7.73
C ILE A 255 -9.61 -4.58 -7.20
N LYS A 256 -9.97 -3.58 -6.37
CA LYS A 256 -9.00 -2.62 -5.84
C LYS A 256 -7.97 -3.26 -4.92
N GLU A 257 -8.40 -4.18 -4.07
CA GLU A 257 -7.49 -4.93 -3.19
C GLU A 257 -6.52 -5.79 -4.02
N ALA A 258 -7.03 -6.44 -5.05
CA ALA A 258 -6.20 -7.24 -5.95
C ALA A 258 -5.20 -6.38 -6.76
N GLU A 259 -5.61 -5.21 -7.24
CA GLU A 259 -4.72 -4.26 -7.92
C GLU A 259 -3.59 -3.75 -7.01
N ILE A 260 -3.92 -3.43 -5.76
CA ILE A 260 -2.94 -3.00 -4.75
C ILE A 260 -1.97 -4.15 -4.47
N GLY A 261 -2.49 -5.35 -4.16
CA GLY A 261 -1.67 -6.51 -3.87
C GLY A 261 -0.75 -6.91 -5.03
N LEU A 262 -1.23 -6.84 -6.27
CA LEU A 262 -0.39 -7.08 -7.45
C LEU A 262 0.71 -6.02 -7.58
N GLY A 263 0.41 -4.76 -7.32
CA GLY A 263 1.39 -3.68 -7.33
C GLY A 263 2.49 -3.86 -6.29
N GLU A 264 2.12 -4.28 -5.09
CA GLU A 264 3.08 -4.55 -4.02
C GLU A 264 3.97 -5.76 -4.31
N LEU A 265 3.39 -6.83 -4.85
CA LEU A 265 4.16 -8.01 -5.24
C LEU A 265 5.23 -7.62 -6.25
N LEU A 266 4.86 -6.90 -7.32
CA LEU A 266 5.81 -6.50 -8.35
C LEU A 266 6.90 -5.58 -7.79
N ALA A 267 6.53 -4.61 -6.96
CA ALA A 267 7.49 -3.73 -6.31
C ALA A 267 8.41 -4.48 -5.35
N HIS A 268 7.90 -5.46 -4.62
CA HIS A 268 8.71 -6.32 -3.77
C HIS A 268 9.73 -7.13 -4.58
N LEU A 269 9.30 -7.72 -5.70
CA LEU A 269 10.18 -8.48 -6.59
C LEU A 269 11.28 -7.58 -7.18
N GLU A 270 10.97 -6.37 -7.65
CA GLU A 270 11.97 -5.43 -8.15
C GLU A 270 13.00 -5.05 -7.09
N ASN A 271 12.58 -4.86 -5.84
CA ASN A 271 13.49 -4.55 -4.74
C ASN A 271 14.38 -5.73 -4.33
N MET A 272 13.87 -6.96 -4.40
CA MET A 272 14.59 -8.17 -3.99
C MET A 272 15.46 -8.75 -5.09
N CYS A 273 15.24 -8.31 -6.33
CA CYS A 273 15.96 -8.82 -7.52
C CYS A 273 16.58 -7.66 -8.32
N PRO A 274 17.64 -6.99 -7.79
CA PRO A 274 18.30 -5.90 -8.51
C PRO A 274 18.92 -6.35 -9.84
N GLU A 275 19.13 -7.65 -10.04
CA GLU A 275 19.53 -8.28 -11.30
C GLU A 275 18.54 -8.08 -12.45
N LEU A 276 17.28 -7.70 -12.14
CA LEU A 276 16.28 -7.32 -13.15
C LEU A 276 16.73 -6.13 -14.00
N GLU A 277 17.52 -5.22 -13.43
CA GLU A 277 18.10 -4.08 -14.17
C GLU A 277 19.14 -4.52 -15.22
N GLN A 278 19.73 -5.69 -15.05
CA GLN A 278 20.76 -6.26 -15.91
C GLN A 278 20.21 -7.30 -16.90
N GLU A 279 18.88 -7.44 -16.99
CA GLU A 279 18.20 -8.46 -17.81
C GLU A 279 18.61 -9.92 -17.47
N GLN A 280 19.23 -10.13 -16.32
CA GLN A 280 19.56 -11.45 -15.79
C GLN A 280 18.43 -11.89 -14.85
N LEU A 281 17.53 -12.71 -15.36
CA LEU A 281 16.34 -13.14 -14.63
C LEU A 281 16.58 -14.52 -14.01
N ASP A 282 16.56 -14.60 -12.68
CA ASP A 282 16.49 -15.85 -11.94
C ASP A 282 15.02 -16.21 -11.68
N ALA A 283 14.44 -17.01 -12.58
CA ALA A 283 13.04 -17.42 -12.52
C ALA A 283 12.73 -18.22 -11.24
N GLU A 284 13.65 -19.06 -10.76
CA GLU A 284 13.46 -19.87 -9.54
C GLU A 284 13.37 -18.96 -8.29
N LYS A 285 14.20 -17.93 -8.22
CA LYS A 285 14.18 -16.95 -7.14
C LYS A 285 12.87 -16.15 -7.15
N ILE A 286 12.43 -15.72 -8.31
CA ILE A 286 11.18 -14.97 -8.47
C ILE A 286 9.99 -15.85 -8.09
N GLU A 287 9.95 -17.10 -8.53
CA GLU A 287 8.91 -18.05 -8.18
C GLU A 287 8.84 -18.29 -6.67
N TYR A 288 9.98 -18.50 -6.01
CA TYR A 288 10.05 -18.64 -4.56
C TYR A 288 9.49 -17.41 -3.83
N LEU A 289 9.85 -16.21 -4.27
CA LEU A 289 9.36 -14.97 -3.67
C LEU A 289 7.85 -14.79 -3.88
N VAL A 290 7.35 -15.13 -5.07
CA VAL A 290 5.90 -15.10 -5.38
C VAL A 290 5.14 -16.08 -4.52
N GLN A 291 5.65 -17.29 -4.32
CA GLN A 291 5.03 -18.30 -3.46
C GLN A 291 5.01 -17.86 -1.99
N GLN A 292 6.11 -17.30 -1.47
CA GLN A 292 6.16 -16.75 -0.12
C GLN A 292 5.19 -15.59 0.06
N TYR A 293 5.09 -14.71 -0.92
CA TYR A 293 4.18 -13.58 -0.85
C TYR A 293 2.71 -14.04 -0.93
N SER A 294 2.41 -15.02 -1.78
CA SER A 294 1.06 -15.59 -1.92
C SER A 294 0.61 -16.33 -0.65
N SER A 295 1.50 -17.07 0.02
CA SER A 295 1.18 -17.74 1.28
C SER A 295 0.91 -16.73 2.41
N ASN A 296 1.61 -15.61 2.44
CA ASN A 296 1.35 -14.53 3.42
C ASN A 296 0.06 -13.75 3.14
N LEU A 297 -0.49 -13.84 1.93
CA LEU A 297 -1.80 -13.27 1.59
C LEU A 297 -2.97 -14.21 1.91
N MET A 298 -2.69 -15.52 2.09
CA MET A 298 -3.70 -16.55 2.37
C MET A 298 -3.89 -16.85 3.88
N ASP A 299 -2.96 -16.41 4.74
CA ASP A 299 -3.02 -16.46 6.21
C ASP A 299 -3.52 -15.12 6.81
#